data_185039781701fabca1a258124a3ac88e
#
_entry.id   185039781701fabca1a258124a3ac88e
#
_cell.length_a   1.000
_cell.length_b   1.000
_cell.length_c   1.000
_cell.angle_alpha   90.00
_cell.angle_beta   90.00
_cell.angle_gamma   90.00
#
_symmetry.space_group_name_H-M   'P 1'
#
loop_
_entity.id
_entity.type
_entity.pdbx_description
1 polymer ?
#
loop_
_entity_poly.entity_id
_entity_poly.type
_entity_poly.pdbx_seq_one_letter_code
_entity_poly.pdbx_strand_id
1 'polypeptide(L)'
;MAEARQSVLVPYPASCMFDLVDAVELYPQFLPWCSGSEVAYRRSDELQAVVHINFHGMRQHFTTRNSRNPPHEIRMHLVEGPFSMLEGRWQFTDLGAGSKVGFELRWAFSSRVLGAMAGPVFSQIANTMVEAFVGRAQKLYG
;
A
#
# COMPACT_ATOMS: atom_id res chain seq x y z
N MET A 1 -1.64 -17.03 -8.51
CA MET A 1 -1.41 -15.59 -8.39
C MET A 1 -2.70 -14.89 -7.99
N ALA A 2 -2.62 -14.02 -6.98
CA ALA A 2 -3.77 -13.29 -6.50
C ALA A 2 -3.68 -11.82 -6.92
N GLU A 3 -4.81 -11.15 -6.95
CA GLU A 3 -4.90 -9.76 -7.39
C GLU A 3 -5.99 -9.02 -6.61
N ALA A 4 -5.71 -7.76 -6.26
CA ALA A 4 -6.70 -6.82 -5.75
C ALA A 4 -6.67 -5.58 -6.63
N ARG A 5 -7.86 -5.06 -6.95
CA ARG A 5 -8.00 -3.87 -7.80
C ARG A 5 -9.16 -3.05 -7.27
N GLN A 6 -8.90 -1.80 -6.96
CA GLN A 6 -9.90 -0.89 -6.39
C GLN A 6 -9.72 0.51 -6.96
N SER A 7 -10.82 1.27 -7.00
CA SER A 7 -10.75 2.70 -7.29
C SER A 7 -11.86 3.41 -6.54
N VAL A 8 -11.64 4.68 -6.23
CA VAL A 8 -12.58 5.50 -5.47
C VAL A 8 -12.42 6.96 -5.87
N LEU A 9 -13.54 7.70 -5.79
CA LEU A 9 -13.55 9.15 -5.92
C LEU A 9 -13.54 9.76 -4.53
N VAL A 10 -12.68 10.74 -4.30
CA VAL A 10 -12.56 11.42 -3.01
C VAL A 10 -12.61 12.94 -3.20
N PRO A 11 -13.11 13.69 -2.19
CA PRO A 11 -13.17 15.16 -2.28
C PRO A 11 -11.86 15.86 -1.93
N TYR A 12 -10.73 15.16 -2.08
CA TYR A 12 -9.40 15.69 -1.76
C TYR A 12 -8.54 15.75 -3.00
N PRO A 13 -7.60 16.73 -3.09
CA PRO A 13 -6.67 16.80 -4.22
C PRO A 13 -5.81 15.54 -4.34
N ALA A 14 -5.38 15.22 -5.54
CA ALA A 14 -4.49 14.10 -5.80
C ALA A 14 -3.21 14.18 -4.95
N SER A 15 -2.65 15.37 -4.78
CA SER A 15 -1.44 15.58 -3.97
C SER A 15 -1.62 15.15 -2.51
N CYS A 16 -2.80 15.40 -1.93
CA CYS A 16 -3.09 14.97 -0.55
C CYS A 16 -3.13 13.46 -0.44
N MET A 17 -3.77 12.79 -1.37
CA MET A 17 -3.87 11.32 -1.38
C MET A 17 -2.51 10.68 -1.66
N PHE A 18 -1.74 11.24 -2.59
CA PHE A 18 -0.37 10.80 -2.86
C PHE A 18 0.48 10.87 -1.58
N ASP A 19 0.43 11.99 -0.87
CA ASP A 19 1.23 12.19 0.34
C ASP A 19 0.91 11.17 1.43
N LEU A 20 -0.36 10.80 1.57
CA LEU A 20 -0.78 9.77 2.54
C LEU A 20 -0.17 8.41 2.22
N VAL A 21 -0.22 8.01 0.96
CA VAL A 21 0.31 6.71 0.52
C VAL A 21 1.84 6.71 0.55
N ASP A 22 2.46 7.84 0.22
CA ASP A 22 3.91 7.98 0.19
C ASP A 22 4.55 8.00 1.59
N ALA A 23 3.81 8.41 2.61
CA ALA A 23 4.29 8.50 3.99
C ALA A 23 4.25 7.12 4.68
N VAL A 24 5.06 6.17 4.18
CA VAL A 24 5.10 4.79 4.66
C VAL A 24 5.43 4.72 6.16
N GLU A 25 6.27 5.63 6.65
CA GLU A 25 6.64 5.71 8.07
C GLU A 25 5.46 5.95 9.01
N LEU A 26 4.33 6.44 8.48
CA LEU A 26 3.14 6.73 9.27
C LEU A 26 2.09 5.61 9.23
N TYR A 27 2.31 4.56 8.45
CA TYR A 27 1.35 3.46 8.28
C TYR A 27 0.92 2.82 9.61
N PRO A 28 1.79 2.61 10.60
CA PRO A 28 1.35 2.02 11.87
C PRO A 28 0.32 2.85 12.63
N GLN A 29 0.20 4.15 12.32
CA GLN A 29 -0.75 5.02 13.00
C GLN A 29 -2.21 4.75 12.61
N PHE A 30 -2.47 4.14 11.46
CA PHE A 30 -3.85 3.98 10.97
C PHE A 30 -4.13 2.67 10.26
N LEU A 31 -3.13 1.88 9.91
CA LEU A 31 -3.33 0.56 9.30
C LEU A 31 -3.28 -0.50 10.39
N PRO A 32 -4.42 -1.14 10.72
CA PRO A 32 -4.48 -2.04 11.89
C PRO A 32 -3.59 -3.28 11.74
N TRP A 33 -3.25 -3.65 10.51
CA TRP A 33 -2.38 -4.79 10.24
C TRP A 33 -0.89 -4.44 10.26
N CYS A 34 -0.54 -3.15 10.24
CA CYS A 34 0.86 -2.71 10.19
C CYS A 34 1.39 -2.48 11.59
N SER A 35 2.31 -3.34 12.05
CA SER A 35 2.90 -3.24 13.38
C SER A 35 4.15 -2.34 13.40
N GLY A 36 4.71 -2.05 12.24
CA GLY A 36 5.88 -1.17 12.11
C GLY A 36 6.24 -0.95 10.67
N SER A 37 6.98 0.11 10.42
CA SER A 37 7.50 0.41 9.09
C SER A 37 8.75 1.27 9.20
N GLU A 38 9.72 1.05 8.31
CA GLU A 38 10.93 1.84 8.27
C GLU A 38 11.23 2.22 6.82
N VAL A 39 11.62 3.47 6.61
CA VAL A 39 12.08 3.95 5.31
C VAL A 39 13.60 3.86 5.29
N ALA A 40 14.14 3.00 4.40
CA ALA A 40 15.58 2.82 4.25
C ALA A 40 16.21 4.03 3.59
N TYR A 41 15.56 4.56 2.55
CA TYR A 41 15.97 5.81 1.89
C TYR A 41 14.78 6.41 1.14
N ARG A 42 14.87 7.71 0.92
CA ARG A 42 13.85 8.46 0.16
C ARG A 42 14.56 9.41 -0.78
N ARG A 43 14.26 9.30 -2.07
CA ARG A 43 14.76 10.17 -3.14
C ARG A 43 13.58 10.81 -3.86
N SER A 44 13.85 11.73 -4.78
CA SER A 44 12.79 12.39 -5.54
C SER A 44 11.92 11.41 -6.35
N ASP A 45 12.53 10.34 -6.88
CA ASP A 45 11.87 9.38 -7.77
C ASP A 45 11.79 7.94 -7.21
N GLU A 46 12.31 7.70 -6.02
CA GLU A 46 12.35 6.35 -5.46
C GLU A 46 12.37 6.36 -3.94
N LEU A 47 11.73 5.35 -3.36
CA LEU A 47 11.73 5.12 -1.92
C LEU A 47 11.86 3.62 -1.69
N GLN A 48 12.66 3.22 -0.70
CA GLN A 48 12.70 1.83 -0.26
C GLN A 48 12.28 1.75 1.20
N ALA A 49 11.36 0.84 1.50
CA ALA A 49 10.80 0.71 2.83
C ALA A 49 10.52 -0.73 3.20
N VAL A 50 10.57 -0.99 4.50
CA VAL A 50 10.18 -2.27 5.11
C VAL A 50 8.84 -2.06 5.82
N VAL A 51 7.92 -2.98 5.61
CA VAL A 51 6.61 -2.98 6.26
C VAL A 51 6.46 -4.29 7.02
N HIS A 52 6.05 -4.18 8.28
CA HIS A 52 5.82 -5.32 9.15
C HIS A 52 4.33 -5.56 9.31
N ILE A 53 3.90 -6.81 9.09
CA ILE A 53 2.52 -7.25 9.24
C ILE A 53 2.40 -8.07 10.52
N ASN A 54 1.40 -7.74 11.33
CA ASN A 54 0.99 -8.55 12.47
C ASN A 54 -0.54 -8.49 12.53
N PHE A 55 -1.21 -9.50 11.94
CA PHE A 55 -2.65 -9.46 11.75
C PHE A 55 -3.20 -10.88 11.62
N HIS A 56 -4.17 -11.23 12.48
CA HIS A 56 -4.83 -12.53 12.47
C HIS A 56 -3.86 -13.72 12.41
N GLY A 57 -2.77 -13.65 13.21
CA GLY A 57 -1.77 -14.71 13.27
C GLY A 57 -0.70 -14.65 12.20
N MET A 58 -0.84 -13.77 11.21
CA MET A 58 0.20 -13.55 10.20
C MET A 58 1.23 -12.57 10.73
N ARG A 59 2.47 -13.03 10.88
CA ARG A 59 3.62 -12.21 11.25
C ARG A 59 4.66 -12.31 10.16
N GLN A 60 4.76 -11.27 9.36
CA GLN A 60 5.67 -11.22 8.23
C GLN A 60 6.18 -9.80 8.05
N HIS A 61 7.28 -9.67 7.35
CA HIS A 61 7.75 -8.38 6.88
C HIS A 61 8.16 -8.50 5.43
N PHE A 62 8.10 -7.41 4.72
CA PHE A 62 8.55 -7.35 3.33
C PHE A 62 9.10 -5.97 3.01
N THR A 63 10.04 -5.94 2.07
CA THR A 63 10.67 -4.72 1.61
C THR A 63 10.26 -4.47 0.18
N THR A 64 9.84 -3.24 -0.10
CA THR A 64 9.50 -2.81 -1.45
C THR A 64 10.37 -1.63 -1.86
N ARG A 65 10.59 -1.54 -3.17
CA ARG A 65 11.15 -0.36 -3.81
C ARG A 65 10.02 0.32 -4.56
N ASN A 66 9.74 1.55 -4.21
CA ASN A 66 8.64 2.31 -4.76
C ASN A 66 9.17 3.37 -5.71
N SER A 67 8.80 3.26 -7.00
CA SER A 67 9.07 4.31 -7.97
C SER A 67 8.02 5.40 -7.78
N ARG A 68 8.45 6.66 -7.69
CA ARG A 68 7.60 7.80 -7.34
C ARG A 68 7.52 8.78 -8.50
N ASN A 69 6.31 9.13 -8.89
CA ASN A 69 6.04 10.20 -9.85
C ASN A 69 5.00 11.14 -9.22
N PRO A 70 5.42 12.02 -8.28
CA PRO A 70 4.48 12.89 -7.56
C PRO A 70 3.78 13.88 -8.49
N PRO A 71 2.52 14.17 -8.27
CA PRO A 71 1.57 13.52 -7.35
C PRO A 71 0.70 12.45 -8.03
N HIS A 72 1.18 11.82 -9.11
CA HIS A 72 0.38 11.02 -10.02
C HIS A 72 0.43 9.52 -9.76
N GLU A 73 1.59 8.98 -9.36
CA GLU A 73 1.75 7.52 -9.36
C GLU A 73 2.82 7.06 -8.38
N ILE A 74 2.58 5.90 -7.77
CA ILE A 74 3.57 5.14 -7.02
C ILE A 74 3.50 3.70 -7.51
N ARG A 75 4.63 3.13 -7.93
CA ARG A 75 4.74 1.72 -8.30
C ARG A 75 5.60 1.00 -7.30
N MET A 76 5.10 -0.14 -6.80
CA MET A 76 5.78 -0.94 -5.79
C MET A 76 6.34 -2.21 -6.40
N HIS A 77 7.61 -2.50 -6.10
CA HIS A 77 8.29 -3.71 -6.52
C HIS A 77 8.88 -4.40 -5.31
N LEU A 78 8.77 -5.72 -5.26
CA LEU A 78 9.34 -6.53 -4.18
C LEU A 78 10.87 -6.50 -4.23
N VAL A 79 11.48 -6.23 -3.08
CA VAL A 79 12.93 -6.41 -2.87
C VAL A 79 13.18 -7.69 -2.09
N GLU A 80 12.43 -7.89 -1.00
CA GLU A 80 12.58 -9.03 -0.10
C GLU A 80 11.27 -9.30 0.62
N GLY A 81 10.97 -10.57 0.87
CA GLY A 81 9.78 -10.95 1.61
C GLY A 81 9.33 -12.36 1.29
N PRO A 82 8.19 -12.79 1.90
CA PRO A 82 7.69 -14.16 1.76
C PRO A 82 6.95 -14.41 0.46
N PHE A 83 7.21 -13.62 -0.57
CA PHE A 83 6.53 -13.70 -1.86
C PHE A 83 7.50 -14.12 -2.95
N SER A 84 6.99 -14.87 -3.93
CA SER A 84 7.71 -15.08 -5.19
C SER A 84 7.50 -13.88 -6.13
N MET A 85 6.40 -13.13 -5.91
CA MET A 85 6.08 -11.94 -6.69
C MET A 85 5.20 -11.02 -5.85
N LEU A 86 5.49 -9.73 -5.87
CA LEU A 86 4.62 -8.69 -5.30
C LEU A 86 4.84 -7.43 -6.12
N GLU A 87 3.79 -6.99 -6.81
CA GLU A 87 3.81 -5.77 -7.60
C GLU A 87 2.55 -4.97 -7.34
N GLY A 88 2.71 -3.67 -7.12
CA GLY A 88 1.59 -2.79 -6.87
C GLY A 88 1.69 -1.47 -7.61
N ARG A 89 0.57 -0.79 -7.71
CA ARG A 89 0.48 0.51 -8.36
C ARG A 89 -0.64 1.33 -7.75
N TRP A 90 -0.30 2.54 -7.36
CA TRP A 90 -1.25 3.57 -6.99
C TRP A 90 -1.29 4.64 -8.08
N GLN A 91 -2.49 5.07 -8.46
CA GLN A 91 -2.68 6.17 -9.40
C GLN A 91 -3.58 7.23 -8.78
N PHE A 92 -3.20 8.48 -8.93
CA PHE A 92 -3.92 9.63 -8.38
C PHE A 92 -4.22 10.58 -9.52
N THR A 93 -5.49 10.75 -9.87
CA THR A 93 -5.92 11.60 -10.99
C THR A 93 -6.74 12.76 -10.45
N ASP A 94 -6.24 13.98 -10.62
CA ASP A 94 -6.96 15.18 -10.22
C ASP A 94 -8.18 15.39 -11.12
N LEU A 95 -9.32 15.70 -10.49
CA LEU A 95 -10.59 15.93 -11.20
C LEU A 95 -11.14 17.34 -10.93
N GLY A 96 -10.29 18.26 -10.46
CA GLY A 96 -10.70 19.62 -10.11
C GLY A 96 -11.23 19.73 -8.68
N ALA A 97 -12.44 19.25 -8.44
CA ALA A 97 -13.05 19.31 -7.09
C ALA A 97 -12.57 18.22 -6.14
N GLY A 98 -11.85 17.22 -6.66
CA GLY A 98 -11.33 16.11 -5.88
C GLY A 98 -10.41 15.28 -6.75
N SER A 99 -10.26 14.00 -6.42
CA SER A 99 -9.42 13.11 -7.19
C SER A 99 -9.97 11.69 -7.26
N LYS A 100 -9.46 10.93 -8.23
CA LYS A 100 -9.69 9.50 -8.34
C LYS A 100 -8.44 8.78 -7.87
N VAL A 101 -8.60 7.86 -6.93
CA VAL A 101 -7.52 7.03 -6.42
C VAL A 101 -7.71 5.62 -6.95
N GLY A 102 -6.72 5.12 -7.68
CA GLY A 102 -6.70 3.74 -8.18
C GLY A 102 -5.61 2.93 -7.50
N PHE A 103 -5.88 1.66 -7.23
CA PHE A 103 -4.95 0.74 -6.58
C PHE A 103 -5.04 -0.62 -7.23
N GLU A 104 -3.88 -1.17 -7.58
CA GLU A 104 -3.74 -2.52 -8.09
C GLU A 104 -2.61 -3.21 -7.34
N LEU A 105 -2.83 -4.45 -6.91
CA LEU A 105 -1.79 -5.25 -6.28
C LEU A 105 -1.90 -6.68 -6.77
N ARG A 106 -0.77 -7.26 -7.18
CA ARG A 106 -0.67 -8.65 -7.57
C ARG A 106 0.41 -9.32 -6.74
N TRP A 107 0.13 -10.53 -6.25
CA TRP A 107 1.08 -11.24 -5.40
C TRP A 107 0.96 -12.74 -5.54
N ALA A 108 2.04 -13.43 -5.19
CA ALA A 108 2.11 -14.86 -5.01
C ALA A 108 3.09 -15.15 -3.88
N PHE A 109 2.73 -16.05 -2.99
CA PHE A 109 3.62 -16.45 -1.90
C PHE A 109 4.72 -17.37 -2.39
N SER A 110 5.85 -17.39 -1.68
CA SER A 110 7.01 -18.20 -2.04
C SER A 110 6.83 -19.69 -1.74
N SER A 111 5.83 -20.07 -0.92
CA SER A 111 5.52 -21.46 -0.63
C SER A 111 4.02 -21.68 -0.59
N ARG A 112 3.60 -22.93 -0.89
CA ARG A 112 2.18 -23.32 -0.86
C ARG A 112 1.64 -23.29 0.56
N VAL A 113 2.43 -23.73 1.54
CA VAL A 113 2.02 -23.76 2.95
C VAL A 113 1.75 -22.35 3.43
N LEU A 114 2.67 -21.44 3.19
CA LEU A 114 2.53 -20.04 3.57
C LEU A 114 1.34 -19.39 2.85
N GLY A 115 1.17 -19.67 1.56
CA GLY A 115 0.02 -19.16 0.80
C GLY A 115 -1.32 -19.64 1.33
N ALA A 116 -1.40 -20.90 1.76
CA ALA A 116 -2.61 -21.44 2.34
C ALA A 116 -2.94 -20.80 3.70
N MET A 117 -1.92 -20.54 4.52
CA MET A 117 -2.09 -19.97 5.86
C MET A 117 -2.28 -18.45 5.83
N ALA A 118 -1.47 -17.76 5.07
CA ALA A 118 -1.44 -16.29 5.06
C ALA A 118 -2.26 -15.66 3.93
N GLY A 119 -2.59 -16.42 2.90
CA GLY A 119 -3.30 -15.91 1.73
C GLY A 119 -4.62 -15.19 2.06
N PRO A 120 -5.54 -15.81 2.83
CA PRO A 120 -6.80 -15.13 3.18
C PRO A 120 -6.59 -13.84 3.97
N VAL A 121 -5.62 -13.81 4.87
CA VAL A 121 -5.30 -12.62 5.67
C VAL A 121 -4.74 -11.53 4.79
N PHE A 122 -3.80 -11.87 3.90
CA PHE A 122 -3.20 -10.88 3.01
C PHE A 122 -4.21 -10.35 1.99
N SER A 123 -5.11 -11.20 1.52
CA SER A 123 -6.20 -10.81 0.64
C SER A 123 -7.11 -9.78 1.31
N GLN A 124 -7.42 -9.97 2.60
CA GLN A 124 -8.20 -9.01 3.38
C GLN A 124 -7.46 -7.66 3.49
N ILE A 125 -6.16 -7.70 3.77
CA ILE A 125 -5.32 -6.49 3.82
C ILE A 125 -5.40 -5.75 2.48
N ALA A 126 -5.15 -6.45 1.38
CA ALA A 126 -5.13 -5.84 0.05
C ALA A 126 -6.49 -5.25 -0.34
N ASN A 127 -7.58 -5.96 -0.04
CA ASN A 127 -8.93 -5.54 -0.43
C ASN A 127 -9.53 -4.44 0.46
N THR A 128 -8.91 -4.12 1.58
CA THR A 128 -9.33 -3.02 2.47
C THR A 128 -8.38 -1.83 2.43
N MET A 129 -7.36 -1.87 1.57
CA MET A 129 -6.30 -0.88 1.53
C MET A 129 -6.82 0.53 1.21
N VAL A 130 -7.55 0.68 0.12
CA VAL A 130 -8.07 1.98 -0.31
C VAL A 130 -8.97 2.59 0.75
N GLU A 131 -9.85 1.77 1.33
CA GLU A 131 -10.78 2.20 2.37
C GLU A 131 -10.05 2.75 3.59
N ALA A 132 -8.94 2.13 3.98
CA ALA A 132 -8.14 2.60 5.11
C ALA A 132 -7.52 3.97 4.83
N PHE A 133 -7.01 4.20 3.63
CA PHE A 133 -6.45 5.50 3.25
C PHE A 133 -7.52 6.57 3.14
N VAL A 134 -8.69 6.23 2.62
CA VAL A 134 -9.82 7.17 2.57
C VAL A 134 -10.26 7.58 3.98
N GLY A 135 -10.35 6.62 4.89
CA GLY A 135 -10.67 6.89 6.30
C GLY A 135 -9.64 7.81 6.96
N ARG A 136 -8.36 7.61 6.66
CA ARG A 136 -7.29 8.47 7.17
C ARG A 136 -7.40 9.89 6.60
N ALA A 137 -7.71 10.03 5.32
CA ALA A 137 -7.91 11.32 4.68
C ALA A 137 -9.06 12.08 5.32
N GLN A 138 -10.18 11.42 5.59
CA GLN A 138 -11.33 12.01 6.27
C GLN A 138 -10.94 12.53 7.66
N LYS A 139 -10.13 11.79 8.39
CA LYS A 139 -9.68 12.17 9.72
C LYS A 139 -8.75 13.38 9.69
N LEU A 140 -7.86 13.47 8.71
CA LEU A 140 -6.85 14.52 8.63
C LEU A 140 -7.33 15.78 7.92
N TYR A 141 -8.19 15.63 6.91
CA TYR A 141 -8.58 16.75 6.05
C TYR A 141 -10.05 17.13 6.17
N GLY A 142 -10.81 16.38 6.90
CA GLY A 142 -12.25 16.62 7.05
C GLY A 142 -13.05 16.04 5.93
#